data_055b1e696fcf1680ae18eba0fe7ff3d7
#
_entry.id   055b1e696fcf1680ae18eba0fe7ff3d7
#
_cell.length_a   1.000
_cell.length_b   1.000
_cell.length_c   1.000
_cell.angle_alpha   90.00
_cell.angle_beta   90.00
_cell.angle_gamma   90.00
#
_symmetry.space_group_name_H-M   'P 1'
#
loop_
_entity.id
_entity.type
_entity.pdbx_description
1 polymer ?
#
loop_
_entity_poly.entity_id
_entity_poly.type
_entity_poly.pdbx_seq_one_letter_code
_entity_poly.pdbx_strand_id
1 'polypeptide(L)'
;MSLDRKINRIQFLSGNSLKVIAVLTMLIDHLCKIVLQWLLSNYWGAMADNGQMSWERFREIDYFIRFDLQSIGTIAFPLFCFLLAEGFQHTRSKKRYIGLMLAFALISEVPFDIGFFSAYSRMEDTFPFYLKYQNVFFTLFLGLLTLVCLERFSCKSDLPVDRIKSAVLQVLSVVLFSGIAEGIHCDYGMQGILFISAFYICRNHRIYQVLLFLLAYMGATGNQPPLCTLLAGLLILLYNGKRGKLKLKYFFYVFYPAHILALYLIQVGLGNRSHNGFLPQCWKKVLH
;
A
#
# COMPACT_ATOMS: atom_id res chain seq x y z
N MET A 1 18.42 26.65 -19.45
CA MET A 1 18.73 25.30 -18.96
C MET A 1 17.41 24.67 -18.56
N SER A 2 16.94 23.59 -19.24
CA SER A 2 15.62 23.02 -19.00
C SER A 2 15.48 22.53 -17.54
N LEU A 3 14.28 22.61 -16.98
CA LEU A 3 13.96 22.19 -15.61
C LEU A 3 14.39 20.74 -15.36
N ASP A 4 14.25 19.88 -16.36
CA ASP A 4 14.69 18.47 -16.32
C ASP A 4 16.20 18.32 -16.09
N ARG A 5 17.05 19.19 -16.67
CA ARG A 5 18.50 19.15 -16.44
C ARG A 5 18.89 19.54 -15.01
N LYS A 6 18.12 20.43 -14.36
CA LYS A 6 18.35 20.81 -12.95
C LYS A 6 17.96 19.65 -12.03
N ILE A 7 16.84 18.97 -12.31
CA ILE A 7 16.35 17.84 -11.50
C ILE A 7 17.32 16.65 -11.60
N ASN A 8 17.83 16.33 -12.79
CA ASN A 8 18.79 15.23 -12.97
C ASN A 8 20.08 15.36 -12.12
N ARG A 9 20.44 16.59 -11.69
CA ARG A 9 21.58 16.82 -10.79
C ARG A 9 21.33 16.44 -9.33
N ILE A 10 20.09 16.45 -8.90
CA ILE A 10 19.71 16.15 -7.51
C ILE A 10 19.19 14.72 -7.33
N GLN A 11 19.10 13.93 -8.40
CA GLN A 11 18.63 12.55 -8.38
C GLN A 11 19.74 11.60 -7.90
N PHE A 12 19.64 11.15 -6.66
CA PHE A 12 20.63 10.26 -6.04
C PHE A 12 20.04 8.93 -5.54
N LEU A 13 18.71 8.84 -5.38
CA LEU A 13 18.06 7.64 -4.88
C LEU A 13 17.97 6.56 -5.97
N SER A 14 18.41 5.35 -5.64
CA SER A 14 18.23 4.18 -6.50
C SER A 14 16.86 3.52 -6.29
N GLY A 15 16.43 2.65 -7.22
CA GLY A 15 15.24 1.84 -7.05
C GLY A 15 15.30 0.94 -5.81
N ASN A 16 16.50 0.47 -5.42
CA ASN A 16 16.67 -0.26 -4.16
C ASN A 16 16.48 0.64 -2.94
N SER A 17 16.96 1.88 -2.98
CA SER A 17 16.74 2.84 -1.89
C SER A 17 15.25 3.12 -1.68
N LEU A 18 14.51 3.38 -2.77
CA LEU A 18 13.06 3.58 -2.71
C LEU A 18 12.32 2.35 -2.16
N LYS A 19 12.75 1.13 -2.55
CA LYS A 19 12.17 -0.11 -2.04
C LYS A 19 12.39 -0.28 -0.54
N VAL A 20 13.60 0.01 -0.05
CA VAL A 20 13.91 -0.06 1.38
C VAL A 20 13.06 0.94 2.16
N ILE A 21 12.95 2.18 1.69
CA ILE A 21 12.08 3.20 2.31
C ILE A 21 10.62 2.70 2.33
N ALA A 22 10.10 2.21 1.21
CA ALA A 22 8.73 1.70 1.13
C ALA A 22 8.47 0.53 2.09
N VAL A 23 9.43 -0.41 2.22
CA VAL A 23 9.31 -1.55 3.15
C VAL A 23 9.33 -1.09 4.61
N LEU A 24 10.22 -0.16 4.97
CA LEU A 24 10.31 0.34 6.35
C LEU A 24 9.04 1.13 6.73
N THR A 25 8.55 2.00 5.86
CA THR A 25 7.33 2.78 6.11
C THR A 25 6.09 1.88 6.15
N MET A 26 6.01 0.84 5.31
CA MET A 26 4.96 -0.19 5.36
C MET A 26 5.02 -1.00 6.67
N LEU A 27 6.21 -1.37 7.14
CA LEU A 27 6.37 -2.08 8.41
C LEU A 27 5.87 -1.24 9.59
N ILE A 28 6.17 0.07 9.60
CA ILE A 28 5.66 1.00 10.62
C ILE A 28 4.12 1.06 10.60
N ASP A 29 3.51 1.19 9.41
CA ASP A 29 2.06 1.21 9.24
C ASP A 29 1.41 -0.07 9.81
N HIS A 30 1.92 -1.22 9.42
CA HIS A 30 1.36 -2.51 9.85
C HIS A 30 1.62 -2.79 11.35
N LEU A 31 2.76 -2.36 11.88
CA LEU A 31 3.02 -2.38 13.32
C LEU A 31 1.98 -1.55 14.08
N CYS A 32 1.68 -0.34 13.58
CA CYS A 32 0.64 0.51 14.18
C CYS A 32 -0.73 -0.17 14.14
N LYS A 33 -1.12 -0.72 12.99
CA LYS A 33 -2.45 -1.31 12.79
C LYS A 33 -2.66 -2.64 13.51
N ILE A 34 -1.67 -3.51 13.53
CA ILE A 34 -1.79 -4.87 14.07
C ILE A 34 -1.47 -4.89 15.57
N VAL A 35 -0.32 -4.31 15.98
CA VAL A 35 0.19 -4.45 17.35
C VAL A 35 -0.18 -3.26 18.22
N LEU A 36 0.13 -2.02 17.77
CA LEU A 36 -0.04 -0.86 18.66
C LEU A 36 -1.51 -0.49 18.88
N GLN A 37 -2.38 -0.61 17.87
CA GLN A 37 -3.82 -0.40 18.06
C GLN A 37 -4.45 -1.50 18.93
N TRP A 38 -3.94 -2.72 18.87
CA TRP A 38 -4.35 -3.77 19.80
C TRP A 38 -3.92 -3.44 21.24
N LEU A 39 -2.69 -2.97 21.45
CA LEU A 39 -2.21 -2.50 22.77
C LEU A 39 -3.02 -1.30 23.27
N LEU A 40 -3.38 -0.35 22.40
CA LEU A 40 -4.27 0.76 22.76
C LEU A 40 -5.58 0.25 23.32
N SER A 41 -6.24 -0.68 22.65
CA SER A 41 -7.57 -1.15 23.03
C SER A 41 -7.54 -2.09 24.24
N ASN A 42 -6.53 -2.94 24.39
CA ASN A 42 -6.53 -4.04 25.36
C ASN A 42 -5.62 -3.80 26.58
N TYR A 43 -4.61 -2.95 26.47
CA TYR A 43 -3.65 -2.70 27.56
C TYR A 43 -3.75 -1.27 28.08
N TRP A 44 -3.49 -0.28 27.23
CA TRP A 44 -3.48 1.12 27.67
C TRP A 44 -4.88 1.67 27.98
N GLY A 45 -5.90 1.24 27.25
CA GLY A 45 -7.29 1.55 27.59
C GLY A 45 -7.69 1.01 28.95
N ALA A 46 -7.33 -0.24 29.25
CA ALA A 46 -7.59 -0.84 30.57
C ALA A 46 -6.82 -0.13 31.71
N MET A 47 -5.59 0.35 31.45
CA MET A 47 -4.86 1.17 32.43
C MET A 47 -5.53 2.51 32.71
N ALA A 48 -6.13 3.14 31.69
CA ALA A 48 -6.89 4.38 31.85
C ALA A 48 -8.18 4.14 32.63
N ASP A 49 -8.92 3.05 32.33
CA ASP A 49 -10.13 2.65 33.03
C ASP A 49 -9.89 2.37 34.53
N ASN A 50 -8.77 1.75 34.86
CA ASN A 50 -8.38 1.40 36.23
C ASN A 50 -7.66 2.54 36.99
N GLY A 51 -7.54 3.73 36.39
CA GLY A 51 -6.88 4.89 37.02
C GLY A 51 -5.35 4.79 37.11
N GLN A 52 -4.73 3.80 36.46
CA GLN A 52 -3.26 3.64 36.41
C GLN A 52 -2.61 4.59 35.39
N MET A 53 -3.41 5.14 34.46
CA MET A 53 -3.04 6.14 33.50
C MET A 53 -4.13 7.19 33.40
N SER A 54 -3.78 8.47 33.23
CA SER A 54 -4.78 9.51 32.96
C SER A 54 -5.36 9.36 31.54
N TRP A 55 -6.64 9.68 31.35
CA TRP A 55 -7.28 9.71 30.05
C TRP A 55 -6.64 10.71 29.06
N GLU A 56 -6.05 11.78 29.61
CA GLU A 56 -5.30 12.75 28.82
C GLU A 56 -4.07 12.07 28.18
N ARG A 57 -3.27 11.35 28.97
CA ARG A 57 -2.10 10.61 28.50
C ARG A 57 -2.48 9.51 27.51
N PHE A 58 -3.57 8.81 27.75
CA PHE A 58 -4.08 7.80 26.80
C PHE A 58 -4.40 8.45 25.46
N ARG A 59 -5.10 9.59 25.41
CA ARG A 59 -5.43 10.30 24.16
C ARG A 59 -4.20 10.81 23.42
N GLU A 60 -3.17 11.28 24.14
CA GLU A 60 -1.89 11.66 23.52
C GLU A 60 -1.23 10.48 22.80
N ILE A 61 -1.18 9.30 23.44
CA ILE A 61 -0.60 8.09 22.86
C ILE A 61 -1.44 7.62 21.66
N ASP A 62 -2.77 7.61 21.79
CA ASP A 62 -3.67 7.22 20.70
C ASP A 62 -3.51 8.14 19.49
N TYR A 63 -3.46 9.46 19.72
CA TYR A 63 -3.24 10.44 18.66
C TYR A 63 -1.87 10.23 17.98
N PHE A 64 -0.80 10.11 18.74
CA PHE A 64 0.54 9.88 18.20
C PHE A 64 0.62 8.62 17.34
N ILE A 65 0.01 7.52 17.78
CA ILE A 65 0.03 6.25 17.02
C ILE A 65 -0.81 6.36 15.74
N ARG A 66 -2.04 6.88 15.82
CA ARG A 66 -2.98 6.88 14.69
C ARG A 66 -2.70 7.99 13.67
N PHE A 67 -2.25 9.15 14.11
CA PHE A 67 -2.10 10.32 13.23
C PHE A 67 -0.65 10.60 12.86
N ASP A 68 0.30 10.52 13.79
CA ASP A 68 1.70 10.82 13.49
C ASP A 68 2.43 9.59 12.94
N LEU A 69 2.48 8.51 13.70
CA LEU A 69 3.28 7.35 13.36
C LEU A 69 2.69 6.55 12.17
N GLN A 70 1.38 6.31 12.17
CA GLN A 70 0.71 5.57 11.08
C GLN A 70 0.72 6.36 9.76
N SER A 71 0.70 7.71 9.80
CA SER A 71 0.76 8.54 8.59
C SER A 71 2.03 8.31 7.77
N ILE A 72 3.15 7.92 8.43
CA ILE A 72 4.42 7.56 7.76
C ILE A 72 4.19 6.41 6.77
N GLY A 73 3.28 5.50 7.08
CA GLY A 73 2.91 4.37 6.22
C GLY A 73 2.34 4.79 4.86
N THR A 74 1.71 5.97 4.77
CA THR A 74 1.15 6.46 3.50
C THR A 74 2.21 6.73 2.42
N ILE A 75 3.50 6.79 2.79
CA ILE A 75 4.62 6.88 1.85
C ILE A 75 4.80 5.57 1.07
N ALA A 76 4.53 4.42 1.68
CA ALA A 76 4.87 3.11 1.13
C ALA A 76 4.15 2.82 -0.20
N PHE A 77 2.83 2.97 -0.21
CA PHE A 77 2.01 2.55 -1.33
C PHE A 77 2.29 3.32 -2.63
N PRO A 78 2.39 4.66 -2.66
CA PRO A 78 2.80 5.38 -3.87
C PRO A 78 4.17 4.96 -4.40
N LEU A 79 5.14 4.67 -3.52
CA LEU A 79 6.44 4.17 -3.92
C LEU A 79 6.35 2.79 -4.56
N PHE A 80 5.51 1.88 -4.04
CA PHE A 80 5.28 0.57 -4.67
C PHE A 80 4.58 0.71 -6.03
N CYS A 81 3.58 1.57 -6.17
CA CYS A 81 2.91 1.85 -7.45
C CYS A 81 3.90 2.39 -8.49
N PHE A 82 4.75 3.35 -8.08
CA PHE A 82 5.80 3.89 -8.94
C PHE A 82 6.80 2.81 -9.37
N LEU A 83 7.33 2.03 -8.41
CA LEU A 83 8.29 0.96 -8.69
C LEU A 83 7.68 -0.19 -9.51
N LEU A 84 6.36 -0.43 -9.40
CA LEU A 84 5.63 -1.37 -10.24
C LEU A 84 5.61 -0.90 -11.70
N ALA A 85 5.26 0.36 -11.95
CA ALA A 85 5.24 0.96 -13.28
C ALA A 85 6.63 0.99 -13.92
N GLU A 86 7.68 1.34 -13.16
CA GLU A 86 9.08 1.25 -13.59
C GLU A 86 9.47 -0.21 -13.89
N GLY A 87 9.11 -1.15 -13.02
CA GLY A 87 9.37 -2.58 -13.21
C GLY A 87 8.72 -3.15 -14.46
N PHE A 88 7.50 -2.71 -14.76
CA PHE A 88 6.75 -3.13 -15.96
C PHE A 88 7.46 -2.70 -17.26
N GLN A 89 8.04 -1.50 -17.30
CA GLN A 89 8.78 -1.01 -18.46
C GLN A 89 10.08 -1.78 -18.71
N HIS A 90 10.75 -2.24 -17.65
CA HIS A 90 12.06 -2.88 -17.71
C HIS A 90 12.03 -4.40 -17.65
N THR A 91 10.85 -5.03 -17.50
CA THR A 91 10.75 -6.50 -17.41
C THR A 91 10.84 -7.15 -18.78
N ARG A 92 11.61 -8.24 -18.88
CA ARG A 92 11.69 -9.06 -20.09
C ARG A 92 10.45 -9.92 -20.33
N SER A 93 9.74 -10.31 -19.27
CA SER A 93 8.56 -11.15 -19.33
C SER A 93 7.44 -10.59 -18.47
N LYS A 94 6.50 -9.89 -19.12
CA LYS A 94 5.30 -9.34 -18.49
C LYS A 94 4.39 -10.44 -17.97
N LYS A 95 4.22 -11.53 -18.73
CA LYS A 95 3.42 -12.69 -18.31
C LYS A 95 3.92 -13.25 -16.97
N ARG A 96 5.24 -13.47 -16.83
CA ARG A 96 5.82 -13.95 -15.58
C ARG A 96 5.67 -12.93 -14.42
N TYR A 97 5.75 -11.64 -14.72
CA TYR A 97 5.58 -10.58 -13.72
C TYR A 97 4.15 -10.56 -13.18
N ILE A 98 3.16 -10.60 -14.07
CA ILE A 98 1.73 -10.66 -13.74
C ILE A 98 1.40 -11.95 -12.96
N GLY A 99 1.86 -13.13 -13.46
CA GLY A 99 1.64 -14.39 -12.78
C GLY A 99 2.25 -14.47 -11.38
N LEU A 100 3.43 -13.88 -11.19
CA LEU A 100 4.06 -13.79 -9.87
C LEU A 100 3.27 -12.86 -8.94
N MET A 101 2.76 -11.74 -9.44
CA MET A 101 1.93 -10.82 -8.65
C MET A 101 0.63 -11.49 -8.18
N LEU A 102 -0.05 -12.22 -9.09
CA LEU A 102 -1.24 -12.98 -8.74
C LEU A 102 -0.94 -14.10 -7.73
N ALA A 103 0.16 -14.85 -7.91
CA ALA A 103 0.55 -15.89 -6.97
C ALA A 103 0.76 -15.34 -5.56
N PHE A 104 1.44 -14.18 -5.43
CA PHE A 104 1.63 -13.53 -4.12
C PHE A 104 0.37 -12.86 -3.59
N ALA A 105 -0.57 -12.41 -4.44
CA ALA A 105 -1.88 -11.98 -4.01
C ALA A 105 -2.62 -13.12 -3.27
N LEU A 106 -2.64 -14.32 -3.87
CA LEU A 106 -3.27 -15.51 -3.27
C LEU A 106 -2.55 -16.00 -2.00
N ILE A 107 -1.20 -16.04 -2.02
CA ILE A 107 -0.40 -16.46 -0.86
C ILE A 107 -0.56 -15.51 0.32
N SER A 108 -0.69 -14.21 0.05
CA SER A 108 -0.76 -13.17 1.08
C SER A 108 -2.14 -13.01 1.69
N GLU A 109 -3.18 -13.63 1.12
CA GLU A 109 -4.56 -13.48 1.59
C GLU A 109 -4.71 -13.97 3.03
N VAL A 110 -4.27 -15.19 3.32
CA VAL A 110 -4.37 -15.74 4.67
C VAL A 110 -3.59 -14.90 5.71
N PRO A 111 -2.30 -14.57 5.52
CA PRO A 111 -1.61 -13.63 6.43
C PRO A 111 -2.32 -12.29 6.60
N PHE A 112 -2.88 -11.74 5.53
CA PHE A 112 -3.59 -10.46 5.55
C PHE A 112 -4.88 -10.57 6.37
N ASP A 113 -5.70 -11.58 6.09
CA ASP A 113 -6.96 -11.79 6.78
C ASP A 113 -6.78 -12.02 8.29
N ILE A 114 -5.86 -12.88 8.68
CA ILE A 114 -5.60 -13.12 10.10
C ILE A 114 -4.94 -11.92 10.79
N GLY A 115 -4.12 -11.14 10.08
CA GLY A 115 -3.45 -9.97 10.64
C GLY A 115 -4.37 -8.77 10.87
N PHE A 116 -5.28 -8.53 9.93
CA PHE A 116 -6.15 -7.33 9.97
C PHE A 116 -7.62 -7.63 10.32
N PHE A 117 -8.11 -8.82 9.98
CA PHE A 117 -9.53 -9.16 10.06
C PHE A 117 -9.83 -10.40 10.91
N SER A 118 -8.90 -10.88 11.74
CA SER A 118 -9.08 -12.07 12.56
C SER A 118 -10.31 -12.00 13.49
N ALA A 119 -10.64 -10.82 14.01
CA ALA A 119 -11.84 -10.63 14.82
C ALA A 119 -13.13 -10.80 13.99
N TYR A 120 -13.18 -10.17 12.81
CA TYR A 120 -14.35 -10.23 11.92
C TYR A 120 -14.55 -11.63 11.34
N SER A 121 -13.48 -12.31 10.90
CA SER A 121 -13.58 -13.67 10.35
C SER A 121 -14.04 -14.70 11.40
N ARG A 122 -13.69 -14.51 12.69
CA ARG A 122 -14.21 -15.35 13.79
C ARG A 122 -15.67 -15.08 14.09
N MET A 123 -16.11 -13.81 14.03
CA MET A 123 -17.54 -13.45 14.22
C MET A 123 -18.42 -14.00 13.09
N GLU A 124 -17.88 -14.21 11.89
CA GLU A 124 -18.60 -14.74 10.73
C GLU A 124 -18.36 -16.25 10.52
N ASP A 125 -17.67 -16.93 11.44
CA ASP A 125 -17.28 -18.36 11.36
C ASP A 125 -16.49 -18.72 10.08
N THR A 126 -15.78 -17.75 9.49
CA THR A 126 -14.99 -17.93 8.25
C THR A 126 -13.48 -18.00 8.49
N PHE A 127 -13.03 -17.90 9.76
CA PHE A 127 -11.62 -17.92 10.09
C PHE A 127 -10.88 -19.13 9.46
N PRO A 128 -9.71 -18.94 8.82
CA PRO A 128 -8.86 -17.74 8.78
C PRO A 128 -9.16 -16.79 7.62
N PHE A 129 -10.24 -16.95 6.87
CA PHE A 129 -10.54 -16.19 5.66
C PHE A 129 -11.55 -15.07 5.91
N TYR A 130 -11.32 -13.91 5.30
CA TYR A 130 -12.24 -12.77 5.28
C TYR A 130 -12.42 -12.25 3.86
N LEU A 131 -13.28 -12.92 3.09
CA LEU A 131 -13.44 -12.70 1.63
C LEU A 131 -14.01 -11.33 1.24
N LYS A 132 -14.41 -10.50 2.22
CA LYS A 132 -14.98 -9.18 1.95
C LYS A 132 -13.93 -8.10 1.65
N TYR A 133 -12.65 -8.37 1.86
CA TYR A 133 -11.57 -7.42 1.63
C TYR A 133 -10.33 -8.15 1.11
N GLN A 134 -9.70 -7.62 0.06
CA GLN A 134 -8.58 -8.26 -0.59
C GLN A 134 -7.28 -7.49 -0.34
N ASN A 135 -6.16 -8.20 -0.20
CA ASN A 135 -4.87 -7.58 0.07
C ASN A 135 -4.34 -6.74 -1.11
N VAL A 136 -3.36 -5.87 -0.83
CA VAL A 136 -2.77 -4.92 -1.77
C VAL A 136 -2.19 -5.53 -3.04
N PHE A 137 -1.76 -6.80 -3.02
CA PHE A 137 -1.24 -7.45 -4.23
C PHE A 137 -2.32 -7.64 -5.30
N PHE A 138 -3.59 -7.75 -4.95
CA PHE A 138 -4.69 -7.75 -5.94
C PHE A 138 -4.76 -6.39 -6.65
N THR A 139 -4.64 -5.28 -5.93
CA THR A 139 -4.57 -3.94 -6.54
C THR A 139 -3.38 -3.82 -7.48
N LEU A 140 -2.19 -4.28 -7.05
CA LEU A 140 -0.99 -4.26 -7.89
C LEU A 140 -1.12 -5.18 -9.11
N PHE A 141 -1.76 -6.33 -8.96
CA PHE A 141 -2.07 -7.26 -10.07
C PHE A 141 -3.00 -6.62 -11.10
N LEU A 142 -4.13 -6.04 -10.66
CA LEU A 142 -5.06 -5.32 -11.54
C LEU A 142 -4.38 -4.11 -12.19
N GLY A 143 -3.53 -3.40 -11.46
CA GLY A 143 -2.69 -2.34 -12.00
C GLY A 143 -1.77 -2.83 -13.13
N LEU A 144 -1.13 -3.99 -12.99
CA LEU A 144 -0.33 -4.57 -14.09
C LEU A 144 -1.18 -4.92 -15.31
N LEU A 145 -2.41 -5.43 -15.13
CA LEU A 145 -3.33 -5.68 -16.24
C LEU A 145 -3.74 -4.37 -16.92
N THR A 146 -4.00 -3.32 -16.14
CA THR A 146 -4.24 -1.97 -16.67
C THR A 146 -3.07 -1.51 -17.54
N LEU A 147 -1.81 -1.67 -17.06
CA LEU A 147 -0.63 -1.29 -17.84
C LEU A 147 -0.49 -2.06 -19.15
N VAL A 148 -0.87 -3.35 -19.18
CA VAL A 148 -0.91 -4.14 -20.42
C VAL A 148 -1.90 -3.53 -21.43
N CYS A 149 -3.08 -3.14 -20.97
CA CYS A 149 -4.08 -2.49 -21.81
C CYS A 149 -3.61 -1.12 -22.30
N LEU A 150 -3.05 -0.28 -21.42
CA LEU A 150 -2.50 1.02 -21.77
C LEU A 150 -1.40 0.90 -22.85
N GLU A 151 -0.53 -0.10 -22.74
CA GLU A 151 0.50 -0.37 -23.75
C GLU A 151 -0.12 -0.90 -25.06
N ARG A 152 -1.06 -1.83 -24.98
CA ARG A 152 -1.71 -2.44 -26.15
C ARG A 152 -2.48 -1.42 -26.97
N PHE A 153 -3.15 -0.49 -26.30
CA PHE A 153 -3.96 0.55 -26.94
C PHE A 153 -3.17 1.83 -27.22
N SER A 154 -1.86 1.86 -26.99
CA SER A 154 -1.02 3.01 -27.33
C SER A 154 -0.97 3.19 -28.85
N CYS A 155 -1.37 4.39 -29.31
CA CYS A 155 -1.39 4.73 -30.73
C CYS A 155 0.00 5.10 -31.23
N LYS A 156 0.35 4.58 -32.42
CA LYS A 156 1.56 4.95 -33.19
C LYS A 156 1.22 5.72 -34.45
N SER A 157 -0.06 5.92 -34.75
CA SER A 157 -0.56 6.64 -35.92
C SER A 157 -0.57 8.15 -35.66
N ASP A 158 -0.36 8.93 -36.73
CA ASP A 158 -0.49 10.39 -36.70
C ASP A 158 -1.91 10.87 -36.97
N LEU A 159 -2.82 9.97 -37.34
CA LEU A 159 -4.21 10.32 -37.61
C LEU A 159 -4.97 10.70 -36.33
N PRO A 160 -5.67 11.85 -36.28
CA PRO A 160 -6.40 12.30 -35.10
C PRO A 160 -7.44 11.28 -34.59
N VAL A 161 -8.12 10.60 -35.51
CA VAL A 161 -9.15 9.58 -35.20
C VAL A 161 -8.54 8.41 -34.43
N ASP A 162 -7.36 7.93 -34.84
CA ASP A 162 -6.66 6.82 -34.17
C ASP A 162 -6.16 7.24 -32.77
N ARG A 163 -5.71 8.47 -32.63
CA ARG A 163 -5.30 9.04 -31.32
C ARG A 163 -6.49 9.14 -30.37
N ILE A 164 -7.65 9.61 -30.84
CA ILE A 164 -8.89 9.68 -30.03
C ILE A 164 -9.32 8.26 -29.62
N LYS A 165 -9.36 7.31 -30.57
CA LYS A 165 -9.68 5.91 -30.30
C LYS A 165 -8.77 5.29 -29.24
N SER A 166 -7.46 5.53 -29.38
CA SER A 166 -6.46 5.09 -28.40
C SER A 166 -6.73 5.67 -27.02
N ALA A 167 -6.92 6.99 -26.91
CA ALA A 167 -7.21 7.66 -25.66
C ALA A 167 -8.47 7.11 -24.98
N VAL A 168 -9.55 6.92 -25.75
CA VAL A 168 -10.80 6.35 -25.23
C VAL A 168 -10.59 4.94 -24.69
N LEU A 169 -9.90 4.06 -25.44
CA LEU A 169 -9.64 2.68 -24.99
C LEU A 169 -8.74 2.64 -23.74
N GLN A 170 -7.77 3.56 -23.64
CA GLN A 170 -6.94 3.67 -22.44
C GLN A 170 -7.74 4.12 -21.22
N VAL A 171 -8.59 5.15 -21.37
CA VAL A 171 -9.49 5.63 -20.30
C VAL A 171 -10.46 4.53 -19.88
N LEU A 172 -11.10 3.85 -20.83
CA LEU A 172 -12.01 2.74 -20.54
C LEU A 172 -11.29 1.60 -19.79
N SER A 173 -10.03 1.32 -20.11
CA SER A 173 -9.23 0.31 -19.39
C SER A 173 -9.00 0.73 -17.93
N VAL A 174 -8.63 1.98 -17.69
CA VAL A 174 -8.45 2.51 -16.31
C VAL A 174 -9.76 2.44 -15.53
N VAL A 175 -10.87 2.88 -16.12
CA VAL A 175 -12.21 2.84 -15.50
C VAL A 175 -12.63 1.40 -15.19
N LEU A 176 -12.46 0.48 -16.14
CA LEU A 176 -12.81 -0.93 -15.95
C LEU A 176 -12.05 -1.56 -14.77
N PHE A 177 -10.72 -1.45 -14.73
CA PHE A 177 -9.93 -2.06 -13.66
C PHE A 177 -10.08 -1.33 -12.33
N SER A 178 -10.36 -0.02 -12.33
CA SER A 178 -10.77 0.71 -11.13
C SER A 178 -12.09 0.18 -10.57
N GLY A 179 -13.09 -0.02 -11.43
CA GLY A 179 -14.39 -0.59 -11.04
C GLY A 179 -14.25 -2.03 -10.51
N ILE A 180 -13.39 -2.87 -11.12
CA ILE A 180 -13.11 -4.23 -10.60
C ILE A 180 -12.45 -4.14 -9.23
N ALA A 181 -11.44 -3.29 -9.05
CA ALA A 181 -10.71 -3.14 -7.79
C ALA A 181 -11.61 -2.69 -6.63
N GLU A 182 -12.55 -1.76 -6.90
CA GLU A 182 -13.57 -1.36 -5.93
C GLU A 182 -14.60 -2.48 -5.69
N GLY A 183 -15.07 -3.14 -6.74
CA GLY A 183 -16.09 -4.18 -6.65
C GLY A 183 -15.67 -5.41 -5.83
N ILE A 184 -14.39 -5.77 -5.84
CA ILE A 184 -13.85 -6.84 -5.00
C ILE A 184 -13.18 -6.32 -3.72
N HIS A 185 -13.34 -5.02 -3.41
CA HIS A 185 -12.81 -4.36 -2.21
C HIS A 185 -11.30 -4.58 -2.01
N CYS A 186 -10.51 -4.36 -3.07
CA CYS A 186 -9.05 -4.40 -2.96
C CYS A 186 -8.54 -3.28 -2.04
N ASP A 187 -7.50 -3.58 -1.25
CA ASP A 187 -6.77 -2.56 -0.51
C ASP A 187 -6.25 -1.48 -1.49
N TYR A 188 -6.56 -0.21 -1.21
CA TYR A 188 -6.38 0.95 -2.09
C TYR A 188 -7.23 0.98 -3.38
N GLY A 189 -8.04 -0.02 -3.71
CA GLY A 189 -9.04 -0.01 -4.78
C GLY A 189 -8.70 0.80 -6.04
N MET A 190 -9.62 1.68 -6.45
CA MET A 190 -9.46 2.60 -7.58
C MET A 190 -8.22 3.50 -7.45
N GLN A 191 -7.92 3.98 -6.23
CA GLN A 191 -6.77 4.85 -5.98
C GLN A 191 -5.47 4.23 -6.47
N GLY A 192 -5.27 2.93 -6.23
CA GLY A 192 -4.07 2.22 -6.67
C GLY A 192 -3.96 2.14 -8.19
N ILE A 193 -5.07 1.85 -8.87
CA ILE A 193 -5.10 1.80 -10.34
C ILE A 193 -4.77 3.17 -10.95
N LEU A 194 -5.32 4.25 -10.38
CA LEU A 194 -5.03 5.62 -10.82
C LEU A 194 -3.56 5.98 -10.62
N PHE A 195 -2.95 5.65 -9.48
CA PHE A 195 -1.54 5.92 -9.20
C PHE A 195 -0.62 5.19 -10.19
N ILE A 196 -0.84 3.87 -10.38
CA ILE A 196 -0.05 3.06 -11.30
C ILE A 196 -0.17 3.59 -12.73
N SER A 197 -1.39 3.97 -13.15
CA SER A 197 -1.65 4.55 -14.47
C SER A 197 -0.96 5.91 -14.65
N ALA A 198 -1.03 6.78 -13.65
CA ALA A 198 -0.41 8.10 -13.65
C ALA A 198 1.12 7.98 -13.83
N PHE A 199 1.77 7.10 -13.07
CA PHE A 199 3.20 6.87 -13.19
C PHE A 199 3.61 6.28 -14.54
N TYR A 200 2.77 5.48 -15.17
CA TYR A 200 3.05 4.91 -16.48
C TYR A 200 2.80 5.87 -17.63
N ILE A 201 1.70 6.62 -17.61
CA ILE A 201 1.35 7.56 -18.68
C ILE A 201 2.43 8.65 -18.81
N CYS A 202 2.88 9.20 -17.69
CA CYS A 202 3.88 10.26 -17.65
C CYS A 202 5.33 9.73 -17.51
N ARG A 203 5.61 8.47 -17.86
CA ARG A 203 6.91 7.79 -17.62
C ARG A 203 8.14 8.49 -18.18
N ASN A 204 7.99 9.33 -19.20
CA ASN A 204 9.09 10.04 -19.83
C ASN A 204 9.49 11.34 -19.08
N HIS A 205 8.63 11.84 -18.18
CA HIS A 205 8.82 13.11 -17.49
C HIS A 205 8.51 12.97 -16.00
N ARG A 206 9.53 12.96 -15.17
CA ARG A 206 9.44 12.72 -13.73
C ARG A 206 8.52 13.70 -12.99
N ILE A 207 8.58 14.98 -13.37
CA ILE A 207 7.72 16.01 -12.78
C ILE A 207 6.24 15.71 -13.06
N TYR A 208 5.91 15.41 -14.33
CA TYR A 208 4.52 15.11 -14.70
C TYR A 208 4.01 13.82 -14.06
N GLN A 209 4.88 12.83 -13.80
CA GLN A 209 4.53 11.65 -13.02
C GLN A 209 4.04 12.03 -11.62
N VAL A 210 4.80 12.90 -10.93
CA VAL A 210 4.45 13.34 -9.57
C VAL A 210 3.22 14.23 -9.58
N LEU A 211 3.11 15.18 -10.51
CA LEU A 211 1.94 16.05 -10.62
C LEU A 211 0.66 15.23 -10.88
N LEU A 212 0.71 14.29 -11.84
CA LEU A 212 -0.46 13.47 -12.16
C LEU A 212 -0.80 12.51 -11.01
N PHE A 213 0.19 11.97 -10.29
CA PHE A 213 -0.02 11.20 -9.07
C PHE A 213 -0.75 12.02 -7.98
N LEU A 214 -0.33 13.27 -7.73
CA LEU A 214 -0.99 14.14 -6.75
C LEU A 214 -2.41 14.50 -7.17
N LEU A 215 -2.64 14.77 -8.47
CA LEU A 215 -3.98 14.97 -9.02
C LEU A 215 -4.85 13.71 -8.88
N ALA A 216 -4.28 12.52 -9.14
CA ALA A 216 -4.98 11.26 -8.97
C ALA A 216 -5.33 11.01 -7.48
N TYR A 217 -4.46 11.40 -6.54
CA TYR A 217 -4.77 11.37 -5.12
C TYR A 217 -5.98 12.25 -4.79
N MET A 218 -5.97 13.52 -5.24
CA MET A 218 -7.08 14.46 -5.00
C MET A 218 -8.39 13.96 -5.62
N GLY A 219 -8.32 13.42 -6.84
CA GLY A 219 -9.49 12.87 -7.54
C GLY A 219 -10.07 11.63 -6.86
N ALA A 220 -9.23 10.75 -6.31
CA ALA A 220 -9.68 9.53 -5.64
C ALA A 220 -10.21 9.77 -4.22
N THR A 221 -9.63 10.74 -3.49
CA THR A 221 -9.95 10.95 -2.06
C THR A 221 -10.84 12.16 -1.81
N GLY A 222 -10.94 13.07 -2.77
CA GLY A 222 -11.58 14.40 -2.59
C GLY A 222 -10.81 15.34 -1.66
N ASN A 223 -9.64 14.94 -1.15
CA ASN A 223 -8.86 15.68 -0.17
C ASN A 223 -7.52 16.15 -0.73
N GLN A 224 -6.92 17.14 -0.07
CA GLN A 224 -5.54 17.53 -0.36
C GLN A 224 -4.56 16.46 0.09
N PRO A 225 -3.43 16.26 -0.64
CA PRO A 225 -2.41 15.30 -0.25
C PRO A 225 -1.78 15.66 1.10
N PRO A 226 -1.76 14.75 2.09
CA PRO A 226 -1.06 14.99 3.35
C PRO A 226 0.45 15.04 3.13
N LEU A 227 1.17 15.56 4.13
CA LEU A 227 2.63 15.75 4.07
C LEU A 227 3.39 14.48 3.64
N CYS A 228 3.02 13.34 4.18
CA CYS A 228 3.68 12.06 3.85
C CYS A 228 3.45 11.65 2.39
N THR A 229 2.28 11.94 1.81
CA THR A 229 2.03 11.73 0.36
C THR A 229 2.88 12.69 -0.49
N LEU A 230 3.04 13.95 -0.07
CA LEU A 230 3.96 14.89 -0.72
C LEU A 230 5.42 14.43 -0.62
N LEU A 231 5.83 13.89 0.53
CA LEU A 231 7.16 13.30 0.71
C LEU A 231 7.37 12.09 -0.21
N ALA A 232 6.37 11.23 -0.42
CA ALA A 232 6.46 10.16 -1.42
C ALA A 232 6.73 10.72 -2.83
N GLY A 233 6.02 11.79 -3.23
CA GLY A 233 6.26 12.50 -4.49
C GLY A 233 7.68 13.05 -4.57
N LEU A 234 8.19 13.66 -3.50
CA LEU A 234 9.57 14.17 -3.43
C LEU A 234 10.60 13.03 -3.58
N LEU A 235 10.41 11.90 -2.91
CA LEU A 235 11.29 10.73 -3.04
C LEU A 235 11.33 10.21 -4.48
N ILE A 236 10.18 10.21 -5.17
CA ILE A 236 10.09 9.84 -6.60
C ILE A 236 10.85 10.85 -7.47
N LEU A 237 10.78 12.15 -7.19
CA LEU A 237 11.58 13.17 -7.91
C LEU A 237 13.08 12.96 -7.76
N LEU A 238 13.54 12.48 -6.60
CA LEU A 238 14.94 12.19 -6.30
C LEU A 238 15.44 10.86 -6.88
N TYR A 239 14.59 10.08 -7.53
CA TYR A 239 14.97 8.80 -8.15
C TYR A 239 15.82 8.99 -9.41
N ASN A 240 16.97 8.31 -9.46
CA ASN A 240 18.01 8.46 -10.50
C ASN A 240 17.87 7.51 -11.70
N GLY A 241 16.75 6.80 -11.84
CA GLY A 241 16.53 5.85 -12.94
C GLY A 241 17.34 4.54 -12.83
N LYS A 242 18.17 4.36 -11.80
CA LYS A 242 19.03 3.17 -11.64
C LYS A 242 18.43 2.19 -10.63
N ARG A 243 18.48 0.90 -10.96
CA ARG A 243 17.96 -0.17 -10.09
C ARG A 243 18.65 -0.26 -8.72
N GLY A 244 19.93 0.05 -8.65
CA GLY A 244 20.78 -0.19 -7.49
C GLY A 244 21.45 -1.59 -7.50
N LYS A 245 22.39 -1.82 -6.58
CA LYS A 245 23.27 -3.00 -6.58
C LYS A 245 22.65 -4.25 -5.94
N LEU A 246 21.66 -4.10 -5.05
CA LEU A 246 21.09 -5.21 -4.28
C LEU A 246 20.13 -6.06 -5.13
N LYS A 247 20.29 -7.38 -5.07
CA LYS A 247 19.43 -8.35 -5.79
C LYS A 247 18.23 -8.77 -4.91
N LEU A 248 17.39 -7.81 -4.50
CA LEU A 248 16.28 -8.03 -3.56
C LEU A 248 14.95 -8.36 -4.26
N LYS A 249 14.97 -8.93 -5.47
CA LYS A 249 13.76 -9.14 -6.28
C LYS A 249 12.67 -9.93 -5.53
N TYR A 250 13.01 -11.08 -4.96
CA TYR A 250 12.05 -11.95 -4.29
C TYR A 250 11.80 -11.56 -2.84
N PHE A 251 12.74 -10.87 -2.21
CA PHE A 251 12.62 -10.40 -0.83
C PHE A 251 11.33 -9.61 -0.61
N PHE A 252 10.99 -8.68 -1.50
CA PHE A 252 9.82 -7.82 -1.33
C PHE A 252 8.50 -8.58 -1.46
N TYR A 253 8.45 -9.63 -2.27
CA TYR A 253 7.26 -10.48 -2.36
C TYR A 253 7.03 -11.31 -1.10
N VAL A 254 8.10 -11.91 -0.58
CA VAL A 254 8.04 -12.75 0.63
C VAL A 254 7.86 -11.89 1.88
N PHE A 255 8.47 -10.71 1.92
CA PHE A 255 8.40 -9.81 3.07
C PHE A 255 6.98 -9.45 3.45
N TYR A 256 6.11 -9.17 2.45
CA TYR A 256 4.74 -8.72 2.72
C TYR A 256 3.92 -9.75 3.52
N PRO A 257 3.73 -11.00 3.11
CA PRO A 257 3.02 -11.97 3.94
C PRO A 257 3.76 -12.34 5.23
N ALA A 258 5.10 -12.39 5.19
CA ALA A 258 5.90 -12.81 6.34
C ALA A 258 5.85 -11.82 7.50
N HIS A 259 5.97 -10.50 7.24
CA HIS A 259 5.95 -9.52 8.32
C HIS A 259 4.55 -9.35 8.93
N ILE A 260 3.47 -9.46 8.15
CA ILE A 260 2.10 -9.44 8.67
C ILE A 260 1.90 -10.62 9.62
N LEU A 261 2.29 -11.83 9.19
CA LEU A 261 2.21 -13.03 10.02
C LEU A 261 3.05 -12.87 11.30
N ALA A 262 4.27 -12.34 11.19
CA ALA A 262 5.13 -12.10 12.36
C ALA A 262 4.50 -11.10 13.34
N LEU A 263 3.92 -9.99 12.86
CA LEU A 263 3.23 -9.01 13.69
C LEU A 263 1.97 -9.61 14.36
N TYR A 264 1.22 -10.42 13.64
CA TYR A 264 0.09 -11.15 14.23
C TYR A 264 0.54 -12.11 15.34
N LEU A 265 1.62 -12.88 15.13
CA LEU A 265 2.16 -13.78 16.17
C LEU A 265 2.65 -13.01 17.39
N ILE A 266 3.25 -11.81 17.21
CA ILE A 266 3.60 -10.92 18.32
C ILE A 266 2.35 -10.49 19.07
N GLN A 267 1.30 -10.07 18.37
CA GLN A 267 0.02 -9.68 18.98
C GLN A 267 -0.58 -10.82 19.81
N VAL A 268 -0.64 -12.03 19.26
CA VAL A 268 -1.14 -13.23 19.97
C VAL A 268 -0.27 -13.55 21.19
N GLY A 269 1.06 -13.48 21.06
CA GLY A 269 1.98 -13.71 22.17
C GLY A 269 1.81 -12.69 23.31
N LEU A 270 1.54 -11.44 22.99
CA LEU A 270 1.19 -10.41 23.99
C LEU A 270 -0.17 -10.70 24.65
N GLY A 271 -1.16 -11.13 23.88
CA GLY A 271 -2.49 -11.52 24.38
C GLY A 271 -2.43 -12.70 25.36
N ASN A 272 -1.69 -13.74 25.03
CA ASN A 272 -1.54 -14.91 25.91
C ASN A 272 -0.81 -14.57 27.23
N ARG A 273 0.15 -13.64 27.21
CA ARG A 273 0.82 -13.17 28.45
C ARG A 273 -0.13 -12.35 29.33
N SER A 274 -1.04 -11.59 28.75
CA SER A 274 -2.05 -10.84 29.50
C SER A 274 -3.07 -11.76 30.18
N HIS A 275 -3.40 -12.92 29.59
CA HIS A 275 -4.26 -13.94 30.19
C HIS A 275 -3.68 -14.59 31.45
N ASN A 276 -2.34 -14.69 31.54
CA ASN A 276 -1.67 -15.33 32.67
C ASN A 276 -1.43 -14.41 33.89
N GLY A 277 -1.83 -13.13 33.83
CA GLY A 277 -1.63 -12.23 34.98
C GLY A 277 -2.36 -10.90 34.99
N PHE A 278 -2.98 -10.44 33.90
CA PHE A 278 -3.43 -9.04 33.84
C PHE A 278 -4.68 -8.80 32.96
N LEU A 279 -5.67 -9.72 32.94
CA LEU A 279 -6.94 -9.39 32.29
C LEU A 279 -7.88 -8.71 33.26
N PRO A 280 -8.40 -7.50 32.95
CA PRO A 280 -9.57 -6.95 33.64
C PRO A 280 -10.77 -7.88 33.49
N GLN A 281 -11.57 -8.03 34.55
CA GLN A 281 -12.74 -8.93 34.62
C GLN A 281 -13.82 -8.67 33.56
N CYS A 282 -13.81 -7.53 32.86
CA CYS A 282 -14.77 -7.19 31.82
C CYS A 282 -14.71 -8.10 30.57
N TRP A 283 -13.59 -8.75 30.28
CA TRP A 283 -13.47 -9.69 29.14
C TRP A 283 -13.92 -11.11 29.42
N LYS A 284 -14.03 -11.49 30.69
CA LYS A 284 -14.66 -12.80 31.07
C LYS A 284 -16.13 -12.86 30.73
N LYS A 285 -16.83 -11.72 30.58
CA LYS A 285 -18.27 -11.66 30.24
C LYS A 285 -18.57 -11.70 28.74
N VAL A 286 -17.59 -11.56 27.86
CA VAL A 286 -17.77 -11.56 26.38
C VAL A 286 -17.43 -12.92 25.77
N LEU A 287 -16.75 -13.81 26.51
CA LEU A 287 -16.35 -15.15 26.08
C LEU A 287 -17.22 -16.29 26.65
N HIS A 288 -18.31 -15.95 27.34
CA HIS A 288 -19.43 -16.82 27.74
C HIS A 288 -20.72 -16.21 27.20
#